data_a60426a55a1b39fa9de9c1292244a767
#
_entry.id   a60426a55a1b39fa9de9c1292244a767
#
_cell.length_a   1.000
_cell.length_b   1.000
_cell.length_c   1.000
_cell.angle_alpha   90.00
_cell.angle_beta   90.00
_cell.angle_gamma   90.00
#
_symmetry.space_group_name_H-M   'P 1'
#
loop_
_entity.id
_entity.type
_entity.pdbx_description
1 polymer ?
#
loop_
_entity_poly.entity_id
_entity_poly.type
_entity_poly.pdbx_seq_one_letter_code
_entity_poly.pdbx_strand_id
1 'polypeptide(L)'
;PLVSGCKAHAQGLAEFLPYREEKAERPTRRGHAFVALRDDGAVLLRERPLKGLLGGMLETPSSPWTEGAWHELDLDHAPLRAEWREVPGLVEHTFTHFHLELAVYLAEVSTDAKLAESAEPERCRWVHIRDLHAAALPSVMRKVLAHALEAKPLARAAAAPPRARRRSA
;
A
#
# COMPACT_ATOMS: atom_id res chain seq x y z
N PRO A 1 -39.08 -42.97 -15.88
CA PRO A 1 -38.90 -43.99 -14.87
C PRO A 1 -37.52 -44.60 -14.95
N LEU A 2 -36.51 -44.06 -14.30
CA LEU A 2 -35.19 -44.64 -14.10
C LEU A 2 -34.40 -43.78 -13.08
N VAL A 3 -34.97 -43.65 -11.86
CA VAL A 3 -34.29 -42.96 -10.74
C VAL A 3 -34.00 -43.94 -9.61
N SER A 4 -34.10 -45.24 -9.89
CA SER A 4 -33.78 -46.29 -8.92
C SER A 4 -32.40 -46.86 -9.14
N GLY A 5 -31.35 -46.05 -9.03
CA GLY A 5 -30.02 -46.55 -9.27
C GLY A 5 -28.84 -45.69 -8.84
N CYS A 6 -29.07 -44.64 -8.11
CA CYS A 6 -27.93 -43.91 -7.54
C CYS A 6 -27.44 -44.63 -6.29
N LYS A 7 -26.54 -45.61 -6.47
CA LYS A 7 -25.88 -46.36 -5.38
C LYS A 7 -25.17 -45.48 -4.36
N ALA A 8 -24.83 -44.26 -4.75
CA ALA A 8 -24.20 -43.27 -3.83
C ALA A 8 -25.14 -42.77 -2.74
N HIS A 9 -26.45 -42.69 -3.03
CA HIS A 9 -27.44 -42.22 -2.06
C HIS A 9 -27.78 -43.31 -1.03
N ALA A 10 -27.64 -44.60 -1.41
CA ALA A 10 -27.95 -45.73 -0.53
C ALA A 10 -26.81 -46.10 0.42
N GLN A 11 -25.61 -45.54 0.28
CA GLN A 11 -24.41 -45.90 1.05
C GLN A 11 -23.92 -44.81 2.01
N GLY A 12 -24.72 -43.77 2.26
CA GLY A 12 -24.33 -42.73 3.23
C GLY A 12 -23.05 -41.95 2.86
N LEU A 13 -22.59 -42.01 1.58
CA LEU A 13 -21.39 -41.34 1.10
C LEU A 13 -21.51 -39.82 1.10
N ALA A 14 -22.71 -39.28 1.36
CA ALA A 14 -22.91 -37.85 1.55
C ALA A 14 -22.22 -37.30 2.81
N GLU A 15 -21.93 -38.17 3.78
CA GLU A 15 -21.22 -37.78 5.03
C GLU A 15 -19.69 -37.70 4.86
N PHE A 16 -19.15 -38.20 3.74
CA PHE A 16 -17.71 -38.13 3.44
C PHE A 16 -17.34 -36.98 2.49
N LEU A 17 -18.24 -36.06 2.17
CA LEU A 17 -17.88 -34.83 1.49
C LEU A 17 -17.05 -34.01 2.52
N PRO A 18 -15.85 -33.54 2.14
CA PRO A 18 -15.04 -32.74 3.06
C PRO A 18 -15.89 -31.56 3.51
N TYR A 19 -16.13 -31.51 4.83
CA TYR A 19 -16.72 -30.37 5.51
C TYR A 19 -15.87 -29.18 5.09
N ARG A 20 -16.42 -28.25 4.32
CA ARG A 20 -15.74 -27.03 3.98
C ARG A 20 -15.69 -26.23 5.26
N GLU A 21 -14.59 -26.39 6.03
CA GLU A 21 -14.35 -25.55 7.18
C GLU A 21 -14.61 -24.11 6.76
N GLU A 22 -15.50 -23.43 7.48
CA GLU A 22 -15.68 -21.99 7.30
C GLU A 22 -14.30 -21.37 7.39
N LYS A 23 -13.87 -20.77 6.28
CA LYS A 23 -12.55 -20.13 6.19
C LYS A 23 -12.52 -19.09 7.28
N ALA A 24 -11.73 -19.32 8.33
CA ALA A 24 -11.55 -18.38 9.43
C ALA A 24 -11.35 -16.99 8.84
N GLU A 25 -12.12 -16.00 9.29
CA GLU A 25 -11.99 -14.62 8.83
C GLU A 25 -10.54 -14.19 9.03
N ARG A 26 -9.92 -13.75 7.94
CA ARG A 26 -8.55 -13.26 8.00
C ARG A 26 -8.53 -11.95 8.76
N PRO A 27 -7.62 -11.79 9.74
CA PRO A 27 -7.49 -10.52 10.43
C PRO A 27 -7.13 -9.41 9.44
N THR A 28 -7.67 -8.21 9.67
CA THR A 28 -7.33 -7.03 8.89
C THR A 28 -6.24 -6.25 9.59
N ARG A 29 -5.15 -5.98 8.88
CA ARG A 29 -4.05 -5.11 9.32
C ARG A 29 -4.14 -3.77 8.60
N ARG A 30 -3.78 -2.72 9.32
CA ARG A 30 -3.85 -1.33 8.85
C ARG A 30 -2.51 -0.63 9.05
N GLY A 31 -2.19 0.27 8.14
CA GLY A 31 -0.97 1.07 8.22
C GLY A 31 -0.99 2.26 7.28
N HIS A 32 0.03 3.11 7.40
CA HIS A 32 0.22 4.30 6.60
C HIS A 32 1.44 4.11 5.71
N ALA A 33 1.30 4.33 4.41
CA ALA A 33 2.40 4.26 3.44
C ALA A 33 2.79 5.66 2.98
N PHE A 34 4.09 5.94 2.93
CA PHE A 34 4.65 7.24 2.58
C PHE A 34 5.32 7.18 1.22
N VAL A 35 4.77 7.88 0.25
CA VAL A 35 5.34 8.01 -1.10
C VAL A 35 6.01 9.37 -1.22
N ALA A 36 7.32 9.43 -1.12
CA ALA A 36 8.10 10.63 -1.41
C ALA A 36 8.44 10.65 -2.90
N LEU A 37 7.97 11.67 -3.61
CA LEU A 37 8.22 11.89 -5.03
C LEU A 37 9.14 13.09 -5.20
N ARG A 38 10.31 12.84 -5.73
CA ARG A 38 11.32 13.85 -6.00
C ARG A 38 11.02 14.58 -7.31
N ASP A 39 11.42 15.85 -7.41
CA ASP A 39 11.17 16.70 -8.58
C ASP A 39 11.80 16.19 -9.88
N ASP A 40 12.84 15.37 -9.82
CA ASP A 40 13.42 14.67 -10.98
C ASP A 40 12.63 13.42 -11.42
N GLY A 41 11.51 13.10 -10.73
CA GLY A 41 10.65 11.96 -11.03
C GLY A 41 11.10 10.64 -10.39
N ALA A 42 11.95 10.68 -9.37
CA ALA A 42 12.30 9.50 -8.58
C ALA A 42 11.40 9.37 -7.34
N VAL A 43 11.11 8.15 -6.95
CA VAL A 43 10.41 7.81 -5.70
C VAL A 43 11.34 7.12 -4.73
N LEU A 44 11.13 7.38 -3.44
CA LEU A 44 11.90 6.74 -2.38
C LEU A 44 11.38 5.34 -2.14
N LEU A 45 12.28 4.36 -2.18
CA LEU A 45 12.02 2.98 -1.82
C LEU A 45 13.01 2.54 -0.75
N ARG A 46 12.57 1.60 0.10
CA ARG A 46 13.38 0.99 1.15
C ARG A 46 13.43 -0.52 0.93
N GLU A 47 14.59 -1.13 1.14
CA GLU A 47 14.71 -2.58 1.11
C GLU A 47 14.25 -3.16 2.45
N ARG A 48 13.37 -4.16 2.40
CA ARG A 48 12.89 -4.86 3.60
C ARG A 48 13.98 -5.78 4.16
N PRO A 49 13.99 -6.02 5.50
CA PRO A 49 14.85 -7.03 6.08
C PRO A 49 14.71 -8.36 5.34
N LEU A 50 15.81 -9.10 5.19
CA LEU A 50 15.79 -10.40 4.49
C LEU A 50 14.85 -11.41 5.14
N LYS A 51 14.64 -11.31 6.45
CA LYS A 51 13.72 -12.17 7.20
C LYS A 51 12.34 -11.52 7.31
N GLY A 52 11.30 -12.36 7.20
CA GLY A 52 9.91 -11.93 7.38
C GLY A 52 9.15 -11.76 6.07
N LEU A 53 7.98 -11.18 6.16
CA LEU A 53 7.06 -10.97 5.03
C LEU A 53 7.71 -10.07 3.97
N LEU A 54 7.74 -10.54 2.71
CA LEU A 54 8.32 -9.84 1.57
C LEU A 54 9.82 -9.49 1.75
N GLY A 55 10.57 -10.33 2.47
CA GLY A 55 11.97 -10.09 2.79
C GLY A 55 12.85 -9.86 1.55
N GLY A 56 13.76 -8.87 1.62
CA GLY A 56 14.65 -8.47 0.54
C GLY A 56 14.00 -7.75 -0.63
N MET A 57 12.68 -7.60 -0.65
CA MET A 57 11.99 -6.81 -1.67
C MET A 57 11.98 -5.33 -1.31
N LEU A 58 11.71 -4.49 -2.31
CA LEU A 58 11.56 -3.05 -2.10
C LEU A 58 10.13 -2.71 -1.64
N GLU A 59 10.03 -1.71 -0.77
CA GLU A 59 8.76 -1.16 -0.32
C GLU A 59 8.78 0.37 -0.36
N THR A 60 7.61 0.98 -0.38
CA THR A 60 7.46 2.36 0.07
C THR A 60 7.58 2.36 1.59
N PRO A 61 8.35 3.27 2.21
CA PRO A 61 8.38 3.39 3.66
C PRO A 61 6.98 3.44 4.24
N SER A 62 6.74 2.73 5.33
CA SER A 62 5.42 2.63 5.95
C SER A 62 5.52 2.50 7.47
N SER A 63 4.44 2.85 8.16
CA SER A 63 4.26 2.50 9.56
C SER A 63 4.13 0.97 9.74
N PRO A 64 4.27 0.45 10.95
CA PRO A 64 3.93 -0.94 11.24
C PRO A 64 2.49 -1.27 10.84
N TRP A 65 2.29 -2.47 10.30
CA TRP A 65 0.95 -2.97 9.95
C TRP A 65 0.34 -3.69 11.14
N THR A 66 -0.60 -3.03 11.80
CA THR A 66 -1.21 -3.50 13.07
C THR A 66 -2.63 -3.97 12.85
N GLU A 67 -3.05 -4.96 13.64
CA GLU A 67 -4.42 -5.44 13.65
C GLU A 67 -5.32 -4.49 14.46
N GLY A 68 -6.59 -4.41 14.09
CA GLY A 68 -7.59 -3.63 14.82
C GLY A 68 -7.94 -2.30 14.17
N ALA A 69 -8.24 -1.29 14.99
CA ALA A 69 -8.63 0.03 14.52
C ALA A 69 -7.48 0.79 13.84
N TRP A 70 -7.83 1.82 13.07
CA TRP A 70 -6.85 2.76 12.54
C TRP A 70 -6.15 3.49 13.70
N HIS A 71 -4.83 3.57 13.63
CA HIS A 71 -4.05 4.46 14.47
C HIS A 71 -3.99 5.85 13.84
N GLU A 72 -3.79 6.87 14.67
CA GLU A 72 -3.49 8.21 14.17
C GLU A 72 -2.21 8.19 13.33
N LEU A 73 -2.13 9.10 12.36
CA LEU A 73 -0.94 9.26 11.54
C LEU A 73 0.24 9.68 12.43
N ASP A 74 1.24 8.82 12.50
CA ASP A 74 2.49 9.10 13.19
C ASP A 74 3.58 9.40 12.15
N LEU A 75 3.95 10.68 12.06
CA LEU A 75 4.98 11.15 11.14
C LEU A 75 6.40 10.74 11.54
N ASP A 76 6.61 10.16 12.73
CA ASP A 76 7.90 9.58 13.11
C ASP A 76 8.26 8.37 12.23
N HIS A 77 7.27 7.76 11.60
CA HIS A 77 7.47 6.72 10.59
C HIS A 77 7.70 7.25 9.17
N ALA A 78 7.54 8.56 8.96
CA ALA A 78 7.80 9.16 7.66
C ALA A 78 9.31 9.15 7.36
N PRO A 79 9.71 8.84 6.11
CA PRO A 79 11.13 8.67 5.77
C PRO A 79 11.91 9.99 5.73
N LEU A 80 11.23 11.12 5.72
CA LEU A 80 11.83 12.46 5.67
C LEU A 80 10.81 13.50 6.13
N ARG A 81 11.28 14.69 6.45
CA ARG A 81 10.43 15.83 6.77
C ARG A 81 9.91 16.45 5.49
N ALA A 82 8.59 16.41 5.31
CA ALA A 82 7.90 17.01 4.16
C ALA A 82 6.46 17.34 4.52
N GLU A 83 5.78 18.03 3.62
CA GLU A 83 4.34 18.24 3.67
C GLU A 83 3.62 17.00 3.11
N TRP A 84 3.28 16.09 3.99
CA TRP A 84 2.57 14.86 3.65
C TRP A 84 1.08 15.14 3.46
N ARG A 85 0.55 14.75 2.31
CA ARG A 85 -0.86 14.87 1.97
C ARG A 85 -1.46 13.50 1.81
N GLU A 86 -2.58 13.27 2.45
CA GLU A 86 -3.34 12.04 2.29
C GLU A 86 -3.89 11.93 0.87
N VAL A 87 -3.70 10.79 0.25
CA VAL A 87 -4.29 10.43 -1.03
C VAL A 87 -5.65 9.80 -0.75
N PRO A 88 -6.76 10.35 -1.28
CA PRO A 88 -8.09 9.80 -1.02
C PRO A 88 -8.22 8.33 -1.42
N GLY A 89 -8.86 7.53 -0.58
CA GLY A 89 -9.05 6.09 -0.78
C GLY A 89 -7.96 5.25 -0.11
N LEU A 90 -8.18 3.95 -0.08
CA LEU A 90 -7.28 2.99 0.55
C LEU A 90 -6.70 2.04 -0.50
N VAL A 91 -5.49 1.58 -0.27
CA VAL A 91 -4.92 0.47 -1.01
C VAL A 91 -5.15 -0.82 -0.23
N GLU A 92 -5.88 -1.72 -0.84
CA GLU A 92 -6.22 -3.02 -0.26
C GLU A 92 -5.43 -4.15 -0.92
N HIS A 93 -4.96 -5.09 -0.09
CA HIS A 93 -4.29 -6.28 -0.55
C HIS A 93 -4.54 -7.46 0.39
N THR A 94 -4.86 -8.61 -0.17
CA THR A 94 -5.10 -9.83 0.61
C THR A 94 -3.89 -10.76 0.52
N PHE A 95 -3.27 -11.00 1.66
CA PHE A 95 -2.25 -12.03 1.85
C PHE A 95 -2.90 -13.36 2.25
N THR A 96 -2.11 -14.41 2.31
CA THR A 96 -2.61 -15.74 2.72
C THR A 96 -3.23 -15.72 4.11
N HIS A 97 -2.63 -14.99 5.05
CA HIS A 97 -3.01 -15.03 6.47
C HIS A 97 -3.73 -13.78 6.98
N PHE A 98 -3.73 -12.69 6.23
CA PHE A 98 -4.39 -11.44 6.63
C PHE A 98 -4.79 -10.59 5.42
N HIS A 99 -5.71 -9.67 5.65
CA HIS A 99 -6.06 -8.59 4.74
C HIS A 99 -5.34 -7.31 5.15
N LEU A 100 -4.83 -6.54 4.21
CA LEU A 100 -4.10 -5.30 4.46
C LEU A 100 -4.85 -4.12 3.85
N GLU A 101 -5.02 -3.07 4.65
CA GLU A 101 -5.52 -1.77 4.24
C GLU A 101 -4.45 -0.71 4.51
N LEU A 102 -4.05 0.04 3.50
CA LEU A 102 -3.05 1.11 3.60
C LEU A 102 -3.66 2.46 3.23
N ALA A 103 -3.58 3.42 4.15
CA ALA A 103 -3.74 4.83 3.82
C ALA A 103 -2.43 5.34 3.21
N VAL A 104 -2.52 6.04 2.09
CA VAL A 104 -1.34 6.47 1.33
C VAL A 104 -1.15 7.98 1.49
N TYR A 105 0.07 8.38 1.80
CA TYR A 105 0.49 9.78 1.90
C TYR A 105 1.52 10.08 0.84
N LEU A 106 1.33 11.20 0.14
CA LEU A 106 2.22 11.68 -0.91
C LEU A 106 2.88 12.98 -0.48
N ALA A 107 4.18 13.09 -0.66
CA ALA A 107 4.91 14.35 -0.56
C ALA A 107 5.77 14.57 -1.81
N GLU A 108 5.79 15.79 -2.33
CA GLU A 108 6.74 16.22 -3.35
C GLU A 108 7.94 16.86 -2.67
N VAL A 109 9.15 16.44 -3.02
CA VAL A 109 10.39 16.87 -2.37
C VAL A 109 11.45 17.22 -3.41
N SER A 110 12.42 18.05 -3.00
CA SER A 110 13.54 18.42 -3.84
C SER A 110 14.63 17.33 -3.88
N THR A 111 15.55 17.42 -4.82
CA THR A 111 16.66 16.46 -4.97
C THR A 111 17.63 16.44 -3.80
N ASP A 112 17.68 17.49 -3.00
CA ASP A 112 18.51 17.62 -1.80
C ASP A 112 17.80 17.22 -0.49
N ALA A 113 16.58 16.69 -0.58
CA ALA A 113 15.83 16.24 0.58
C ALA A 113 16.60 15.19 1.39
N LYS A 114 16.73 15.44 2.69
CA LYS A 114 17.46 14.56 3.62
C LYS A 114 16.52 13.54 4.23
N LEU A 115 16.97 12.29 4.25
CA LEU A 115 16.25 11.21 4.93
C LEU A 115 16.37 11.35 6.44
N ALA A 116 15.33 10.94 7.16
CA ALA A 116 15.38 10.79 8.61
C ALA A 116 16.23 9.56 8.98
N GLU A 117 16.91 9.60 10.10
CA GLU A 117 17.68 8.44 10.59
C GLU A 117 16.77 7.22 10.86
N SER A 118 15.55 7.48 11.32
CA SER A 118 14.52 6.45 11.55
C SER A 118 14.08 5.70 10.26
N ALA A 119 14.35 6.27 9.09
CA ALA A 119 14.06 5.63 7.80
C ALA A 119 15.07 4.56 7.38
N GLU A 120 16.17 4.35 8.16
CA GLU A 120 17.27 3.47 7.79
C GLU A 120 17.86 3.86 6.41
N PRO A 121 18.52 5.04 6.31
CA PRO A 121 18.95 5.60 5.02
C PRO A 121 19.80 4.66 4.17
N GLU A 122 20.59 3.79 4.80
CA GLU A 122 21.43 2.79 4.16
C GLU A 122 20.64 1.73 3.37
N ARG A 123 19.38 1.56 3.71
CA ARG A 123 18.43 0.64 3.03
C ARG A 123 17.53 1.35 2.04
N CYS A 124 17.59 2.69 2.03
CA CYS A 124 16.78 3.52 1.16
C CYS A 124 17.50 3.82 -0.15
N ARG A 125 16.72 3.91 -1.23
CA ARG A 125 17.20 4.36 -2.54
C ARG A 125 16.13 5.10 -3.31
N TRP A 126 16.56 6.07 -4.09
CA TRP A 126 15.71 6.76 -5.04
C TRP A 126 15.68 5.98 -6.36
N VAL A 127 14.49 5.62 -6.81
CA VAL A 127 14.27 4.89 -8.05
C VAL A 127 13.39 5.73 -8.96
N HIS A 128 13.83 6.00 -10.18
CA HIS A 128 13.05 6.78 -11.12
C HIS A 128 11.77 6.03 -11.51
N ILE A 129 10.65 6.74 -11.67
CA ILE A 129 9.34 6.14 -12.00
C ILE A 129 9.43 5.24 -13.24
N ARG A 130 10.17 5.64 -14.27
CA ARG A 130 10.38 4.85 -15.49
C ARG A 130 11.06 3.50 -15.25
N ASP A 131 11.84 3.37 -14.16
CA ASP A 131 12.62 2.18 -13.84
C ASP A 131 11.92 1.25 -12.82
N LEU A 132 10.74 1.64 -12.32
CA LEU A 132 9.95 0.87 -11.35
C LEU A 132 9.55 -0.52 -11.87
N HIS A 133 9.43 -0.69 -13.19
CA HIS A 133 9.08 -1.97 -13.80
C HIS A 133 10.17 -3.04 -13.55
N ALA A 134 11.44 -2.64 -13.45
CA ALA A 134 12.57 -3.50 -13.17
C ALA A 134 12.86 -3.68 -11.66
N ALA A 135 12.20 -2.89 -10.80
CA ALA A 135 12.39 -2.96 -9.37
C ALA A 135 11.69 -4.20 -8.76
N ALA A 136 12.33 -4.82 -7.77
CA ALA A 136 11.78 -5.96 -7.02
C ALA A 136 10.67 -5.51 -6.06
N LEU A 137 9.57 -5.02 -6.62
CA LEU A 137 8.40 -4.50 -5.90
C LEU A 137 7.31 -5.57 -5.79
N PRO A 138 6.81 -5.86 -4.58
CA PRO A 138 5.62 -6.67 -4.40
C PRO A 138 4.39 -6.02 -5.04
N SER A 139 3.39 -6.81 -5.37
CA SER A 139 2.15 -6.31 -5.99
C SER A 139 1.44 -5.26 -5.14
N VAL A 140 1.46 -5.38 -3.82
CA VAL A 140 0.90 -4.37 -2.90
C VAL A 140 1.61 -3.02 -3.03
N MET A 141 2.94 -2.99 -3.12
CA MET A 141 3.71 -1.76 -3.27
C MET A 141 3.53 -1.12 -4.66
N ARG A 142 3.35 -1.93 -5.70
CA ARG A 142 2.96 -1.44 -7.02
C ARG A 142 1.60 -0.74 -6.99
N LYS A 143 0.62 -1.28 -6.25
CA LYS A 143 -0.68 -0.65 -6.03
C LYS A 143 -0.55 0.68 -5.28
N VAL A 144 0.28 0.74 -4.22
CA VAL A 144 0.54 1.97 -3.45
C VAL A 144 1.11 3.07 -4.34
N LEU A 145 2.14 2.74 -5.13
CA LEU A 145 2.75 3.71 -6.05
C LEU A 145 1.79 4.17 -7.14
N ALA A 146 1.03 3.25 -7.74
CA ALA A 146 0.03 3.60 -8.76
C ALA A 146 -1.03 4.55 -8.16
N HIS A 147 -1.57 4.22 -7.00
CA HIS A 147 -2.57 5.03 -6.30
C HIS A 147 -2.06 6.45 -6.00
N ALA A 148 -0.83 6.58 -5.49
CA ALA A 148 -0.23 7.87 -5.19
C ALA A 148 0.05 8.70 -6.46
N LEU A 149 0.57 8.08 -7.52
CA LEU A 149 0.96 8.77 -8.75
C LEU A 149 -0.25 9.18 -9.59
N GLU A 150 -1.33 8.41 -9.59
CA GLU A 150 -2.60 8.77 -10.25
C GLU A 150 -3.27 9.97 -9.58
N ALA A 151 -3.16 10.11 -8.26
CA ALA A 151 -3.73 11.22 -7.51
C ALA A 151 -2.92 12.53 -7.64
N LYS A 152 -1.71 12.50 -8.17
CA LYS A 152 -0.84 13.68 -8.33
C LYS A 152 -1.51 14.88 -9.03
N PRO A 153 -2.28 14.73 -10.12
CA PRO A 153 -2.97 15.84 -10.78
C PRO A 153 -4.00 16.52 -9.89
N LEU A 154 -4.71 15.74 -9.06
CA LEU A 154 -5.76 16.23 -8.15
C LEU A 154 -5.16 17.06 -7.02
N ALA A 155 -4.01 16.65 -6.48
CA ALA A 155 -3.30 17.38 -5.43
C ALA A 155 -2.79 18.76 -5.91
N ARG A 156 -2.30 18.87 -7.16
CA ARG A 156 -1.90 20.16 -7.76
C ARG A 156 -3.07 21.08 -7.98
N ALA A 157 -4.24 20.58 -8.34
CA ALA A 157 -5.45 21.39 -8.53
C ALA A 157 -5.98 21.97 -7.21
N ALA A 158 -5.86 21.23 -6.09
CA ALA A 158 -6.28 21.67 -4.77
C ALA A 158 -5.31 22.71 -4.15
N ALA A 159 -4.03 22.70 -4.54
CA ALA A 159 -3.01 23.62 -4.03
C ALA A 159 -2.89 24.94 -4.84
N ALA A 160 -3.70 25.13 -5.90
CA ALA A 160 -3.68 26.37 -6.65
C ALA A 160 -4.35 27.49 -5.82
N PRO A 161 -3.67 28.63 -5.55
CA PRO A 161 -4.25 29.73 -4.81
C PRO A 161 -5.48 30.28 -5.56
N PRO A 162 -6.51 30.75 -4.87
CA PRO A 162 -7.68 31.32 -5.51
C PRO A 162 -7.26 32.49 -6.39
N ARG A 163 -7.57 32.42 -7.69
CA ARG A 163 -7.31 33.52 -8.64
C ARG A 163 -7.95 34.79 -8.09
N ALA A 164 -7.13 35.77 -7.75
CA ALA A 164 -7.56 37.09 -7.35
C ALA A 164 -8.52 37.64 -8.42
N ARG A 165 -9.77 37.89 -8.03
CA ARG A 165 -10.75 38.61 -8.86
C ARG A 165 -10.14 39.99 -9.15
N ARG A 166 -9.74 40.25 -10.38
CA ARG A 166 -9.47 41.62 -10.83
C ARG A 166 -10.77 42.41 -10.68
N ARG A 167 -10.78 43.35 -9.76
CA ARG A 167 -11.82 44.41 -9.73
C ARG A 167 -11.55 45.30 -10.95
N SER A 168 -12.47 45.29 -11.91
CA SER A 168 -12.54 46.31 -12.96
C SER A 168 -12.94 47.63 -12.29
N ALA A 169 -12.12 48.64 -12.49
CA ALA A 169 -12.44 50.03 -12.19
C ALA A 169 -13.29 50.59 -13.33
#